data_77db5ecb92e389711b0196b699c15c23
#
_entry.id   77db5ecb92e389711b0196b699c15c23
#
_cell.length_a   1.000
_cell.length_b   1.000
_cell.length_c   1.000
_cell.angle_alpha   90.00
_cell.angle_beta   90.00
_cell.angle_gamma   90.00
#
_symmetry.space_group_name_H-M   'P 1'
#
loop_
_entity.id
_entity.type
_entity.pdbx_description
1 polymer ?
#
loop_
_entity_poly.entity_id
_entity_poly.type
_entity_poly.pdbx_seq_one_letter_code
_entity_poly.pdbx_strand_id
1 'polypeptide(L)'
;MSIPVERLERHVAVSAPPLTIEVFESFLQCETKSKLYFQGAAETDSEFKNWLLRQDNCFKEEGISRLRTMCQEGEFYVGTPPVEALKRKHWRIVADYIATSAEISIQLDALELTSGNSDRKSLFYRPLRFVPSEKLTIADKLLLAFDALAISTIIGKTPPNGKIIHGCKYRAAVIPLSKLIGKARTIVGKIAAHRAEATPPLPVLNKHCVGCEFRSHCREIVLQKDDLSLLPTITAKVLLPASLSVSAFRSNFSRSR
;
A
#
# COMPACT_ATOMS: atom_id res chain seq x y z
N MET A 1 49.81 -11.51 -34.15
CA MET A 1 49.40 -11.80 -32.76
C MET A 1 48.34 -10.78 -32.35
N SER A 2 47.10 -11.16 -32.51
CA SER A 2 45.97 -10.27 -32.19
C SER A 2 45.32 -10.80 -30.90
N ILE A 3 45.26 -9.93 -29.87
CA ILE A 3 44.66 -10.23 -28.60
C ILE A 3 43.17 -9.93 -28.73
N PRO A 4 42.24 -10.84 -28.42
CA PRO A 4 40.82 -10.55 -28.39
C PRO A 4 40.49 -9.78 -27.12
N VAL A 5 39.88 -8.59 -27.26
CA VAL A 5 39.32 -7.81 -26.18
C VAL A 5 37.96 -8.44 -25.85
N GLU A 6 37.91 -9.31 -24.86
CA GLU A 6 36.68 -9.77 -24.22
C GLU A 6 36.03 -8.61 -23.48
N ARG A 7 34.96 -8.09 -24.06
CA ARG A 7 34.10 -7.07 -23.45
C ARG A 7 33.30 -7.75 -22.33
N LEU A 8 33.75 -7.64 -21.11
CA LEU A 8 32.97 -7.96 -19.92
C LEU A 8 31.76 -6.99 -19.86
N GLU A 9 30.65 -7.40 -20.43
CA GLU A 9 29.37 -6.79 -20.15
C GLU A 9 29.01 -7.08 -18.69
N ARG A 10 29.35 -6.15 -17.81
CA ARG A 10 28.81 -6.14 -16.44
C ARG A 10 27.31 -5.89 -16.56
N HIS A 11 26.51 -6.94 -16.44
CA HIS A 11 25.10 -6.81 -16.13
C HIS A 11 24.99 -6.10 -14.78
N VAL A 12 24.78 -4.80 -14.83
CA VAL A 12 24.30 -4.06 -13.68
C VAL A 12 22.92 -4.62 -13.40
N ALA A 13 22.81 -5.42 -12.34
CA ALA A 13 21.52 -5.87 -11.85
C ALA A 13 20.72 -4.60 -11.49
N VAL A 14 19.78 -4.23 -12.35
CA VAL A 14 18.83 -3.15 -12.07
C VAL A 14 18.02 -3.61 -10.87
N SER A 15 18.30 -3.04 -9.71
CA SER A 15 17.52 -3.33 -8.51
C SER A 15 16.06 -3.02 -8.78
N ALA A 16 15.16 -3.94 -8.41
CA ALA A 16 13.73 -3.71 -8.60
C ALA A 16 13.32 -2.38 -7.92
N PRO A 17 12.43 -1.58 -8.54
CA PRO A 17 12.03 -0.30 -7.99
C PRO A 17 11.43 -0.49 -6.58
N PRO A 18 11.60 0.48 -5.67
CA PRO A 18 11.07 0.37 -4.31
C PRO A 18 9.55 0.23 -4.30
N LEU A 19 9.02 -0.42 -3.27
CA LEU A 19 7.58 -0.59 -3.06
C LEU A 19 6.96 0.74 -2.64
N THR A 20 5.94 1.18 -3.38
CA THR A 20 5.20 2.41 -3.11
C THR A 20 3.88 2.14 -2.37
N ILE A 21 3.25 3.20 -1.88
CA ILE A 21 1.95 3.10 -1.19
C ILE A 21 0.85 2.63 -2.14
N GLU A 22 0.89 3.09 -3.40
CA GLU A 22 -0.10 2.75 -4.43
C GLU A 22 -0.07 1.26 -4.75
N VAL A 23 1.12 0.67 -4.81
CA VAL A 23 1.28 -0.76 -5.05
C VAL A 23 0.78 -1.57 -3.87
N PHE A 24 1.10 -1.16 -2.64
CA PHE A 24 0.62 -1.83 -1.44
C PHE A 24 -0.91 -1.74 -1.32
N GLU A 25 -1.50 -0.57 -1.56
CA GLU A 25 -2.93 -0.35 -1.58
C GLU A 25 -3.62 -1.17 -2.67
N SER A 26 -3.06 -1.18 -3.88
CA SER A 26 -3.57 -2.00 -4.98
C SER A 26 -3.60 -3.47 -4.64
N PHE A 27 -2.58 -3.97 -3.95
CA PHE A 27 -2.54 -5.37 -3.48
C PHE A 27 -3.66 -5.67 -2.48
N LEU A 28 -4.00 -4.74 -1.59
CA LEU A 28 -5.14 -4.90 -0.67
C LEU A 28 -6.48 -5.00 -1.39
N GLN A 29 -6.61 -4.40 -2.56
CA GLN A 29 -7.81 -4.43 -3.40
C GLN A 29 -7.83 -5.66 -4.32
N CYS A 30 -6.70 -5.96 -4.99
CA CYS A 30 -6.54 -7.00 -5.99
C CYS A 30 -5.06 -7.29 -6.29
N GLU A 31 -4.64 -8.55 -6.14
CA GLU A 31 -3.26 -8.99 -6.42
C GLU A 31 -2.87 -8.75 -7.89
N THR A 32 -3.79 -9.03 -8.83
CA THR A 32 -3.60 -8.76 -10.27
C THR A 32 -3.35 -7.27 -10.54
N LYS A 33 -4.13 -6.38 -9.91
CA LYS A 33 -3.96 -4.93 -10.04
C LYS A 33 -2.55 -4.50 -9.60
N SER A 34 -2.10 -4.97 -8.44
CA SER A 34 -0.75 -4.70 -7.93
C SER A 34 0.35 -5.12 -8.92
N LYS A 35 0.19 -6.29 -9.53
CA LYS A 35 1.15 -6.78 -10.52
C LYS A 35 1.14 -5.97 -11.81
N LEU A 36 -0.04 -5.57 -12.30
CA LEU A 36 -0.17 -4.74 -13.50
C LEU A 36 0.51 -3.37 -13.30
N TYR A 37 0.40 -2.77 -12.11
CA TYR A 37 1.15 -1.56 -11.79
C TYR A 37 2.66 -1.75 -11.91
N PHE A 38 3.19 -2.86 -11.40
CA PHE A 38 4.62 -3.15 -11.55
C PHE A 38 5.07 -3.32 -12.98
N GLN A 39 4.23 -3.88 -13.83
CA GLN A 39 4.53 -4.09 -15.23
C GLN A 39 4.40 -2.81 -16.06
N GLY A 40 4.01 -1.69 -15.45
CA GLY A 40 3.78 -0.44 -16.15
C GLY A 40 2.63 -0.54 -17.15
N ALA A 41 1.65 -1.41 -16.88
CA ALA A 41 0.47 -1.52 -17.74
C ALA A 41 -0.23 -0.17 -17.82
N ALA A 42 -0.65 0.21 -19.04
CA ALA A 42 -1.33 1.47 -19.26
C ALA A 42 -2.65 1.51 -18.47
N GLU A 43 -2.78 2.52 -17.66
CA GLU A 43 -4.02 2.82 -16.93
C GLU A 43 -5.00 3.50 -17.91
N THR A 44 -6.26 3.10 -17.84
CA THR A 44 -7.31 3.89 -18.47
C THR A 44 -7.53 5.12 -17.60
N ASP A 45 -7.38 6.32 -18.17
CA ASP A 45 -7.69 7.56 -17.44
C ASP A 45 -9.14 7.53 -16.95
N SER A 46 -9.32 7.70 -15.65
CA SER A 46 -10.62 7.64 -15.00
C SER A 46 -10.90 8.98 -14.33
N GLU A 47 -11.81 9.77 -14.89
CA GLU A 47 -12.28 11.01 -14.26
C GLU A 47 -12.75 10.79 -12.82
N PHE A 48 -13.37 9.64 -12.55
CA PHE A 48 -13.79 9.28 -11.20
C PHE A 48 -12.61 9.07 -10.25
N LYS A 49 -11.53 8.38 -10.69
CA LYS A 49 -10.29 8.22 -9.92
C LYS A 49 -9.67 9.58 -9.63
N ASN A 50 -9.57 10.44 -10.64
CA ASN A 50 -9.02 11.78 -10.51
C ASN A 50 -9.85 12.66 -9.56
N TRP A 51 -11.18 12.50 -9.59
CA TRP A 51 -12.07 13.20 -8.67
C TRP A 51 -11.84 12.72 -7.23
N LEU A 52 -11.76 11.41 -6.98
CA LEU A 52 -11.45 10.85 -5.65
C LEU A 52 -10.12 11.37 -5.12
N LEU A 53 -9.06 11.33 -5.92
CA LEU A 53 -7.74 11.83 -5.55
C LEU A 53 -7.79 13.32 -5.15
N ARG A 54 -8.56 14.13 -5.86
CA ARG A 54 -8.75 15.56 -5.49
C ARG A 54 -9.45 15.70 -4.14
N GLN A 55 -10.48 14.89 -3.86
CA GLN A 55 -11.18 14.91 -2.57
C GLN A 55 -10.26 14.50 -1.43
N ASP A 56 -9.47 13.45 -1.62
CA ASP A 56 -8.51 12.96 -0.62
C ASP A 56 -7.44 14.03 -0.34
N ASN A 57 -6.90 14.66 -1.38
CA ASN A 57 -5.91 15.74 -1.25
C ASN A 57 -6.50 16.97 -0.52
N CYS A 58 -7.70 17.42 -0.87
CA CYS A 58 -8.36 18.53 -0.17
C CYS A 58 -8.56 18.22 1.32
N PHE A 59 -8.98 17.00 1.64
CA PHE A 59 -9.15 16.56 3.04
C PHE A 59 -7.83 16.57 3.81
N LYS A 60 -6.76 16.07 3.17
CA LYS A 60 -5.40 16.06 3.73
C LYS A 60 -4.88 17.48 3.97
N GLU A 61 -4.98 18.36 2.97
CA GLU A 61 -4.51 19.75 3.05
C GLU A 61 -5.19 20.52 4.18
N GLU A 62 -6.52 20.41 4.29
CA GLU A 62 -7.29 20.99 5.40
C GLU A 62 -6.86 20.38 6.74
N GLY A 63 -6.66 19.06 6.80
CA GLY A 63 -6.18 18.37 8.00
C GLY A 63 -4.79 18.83 8.43
N ILE A 64 -3.87 19.00 7.49
CA ILE A 64 -2.52 19.54 7.75
C ILE A 64 -2.60 20.98 8.25
N SER A 65 -3.46 21.82 7.63
CA SER A 65 -3.69 23.19 8.07
C SER A 65 -4.15 23.24 9.52
N ARG A 66 -5.10 22.39 9.92
CA ARG A 66 -5.57 22.28 11.31
C ARG A 66 -4.47 21.83 12.27
N LEU A 67 -3.64 20.86 11.87
CA LEU A 67 -2.50 20.46 12.70
C LEU A 67 -1.51 21.60 12.90
N ARG A 68 -1.29 22.41 11.86
CA ARG A 68 -0.40 23.58 11.93
C ARG A 68 -0.89 24.61 12.92
N THR A 69 -2.19 24.90 12.97
CA THR A 69 -2.76 25.86 13.93
C THR A 69 -2.67 25.40 15.39
N MET A 70 -2.48 24.09 15.62
CA MET A 70 -2.29 23.51 16.97
C MET A 70 -0.82 23.50 17.42
N CYS A 71 0.12 23.87 16.56
CA CYS A 71 1.55 23.89 16.84
C CYS A 71 2.02 25.31 17.13
N GLN A 72 2.99 25.42 18.04
CA GLN A 72 3.71 26.67 18.28
C GLN A 72 4.72 26.93 17.18
N GLU A 73 5.27 28.14 17.16
CA GLU A 73 6.36 28.48 16.23
C GLU A 73 7.56 27.56 16.41
N GLY A 74 8.06 26.98 15.30
CA GLY A 74 9.17 26.02 15.33
C GLY A 74 8.78 24.56 15.63
N GLU A 75 7.52 24.26 16.01
CA GLU A 75 7.05 22.87 16.25
C GLU A 75 6.54 22.16 15.00
N PHE A 76 6.31 22.88 13.92
CA PHE A 76 5.78 22.34 12.67
C PHE A 76 6.80 22.45 11.54
N TYR A 77 7.00 21.35 10.79
CA TYR A 77 7.89 21.29 9.64
C TYR A 77 7.17 20.65 8.44
N VAL A 78 7.49 21.11 7.23
CA VAL A 78 6.96 20.51 5.98
C VAL A 78 8.12 19.98 5.16
N GLY A 79 7.99 18.76 4.66
CA GLY A 79 8.99 18.08 3.83
C GLY A 79 9.78 17.03 4.59
N THR A 80 10.93 16.65 4.04
CA THR A 80 11.74 15.52 4.51
C THR A 80 13.05 16.00 5.12
N PRO A 81 13.08 16.33 6.42
CA PRO A 81 14.32 16.65 7.10
C PRO A 81 15.19 15.40 7.25
N PRO A 82 16.54 15.56 7.32
CA PRO A 82 17.43 14.44 7.64
C PRO A 82 17.08 13.78 8.97
N VAL A 83 17.32 12.48 9.09
CA VAL A 83 16.97 11.66 10.29
C VAL A 83 17.62 12.23 11.56
N GLU A 84 18.86 12.72 11.46
CA GLU A 84 19.56 13.35 12.59
C GLU A 84 18.87 14.65 13.04
N ALA A 85 18.26 15.38 12.10
CA ALA A 85 17.49 16.56 12.44
C ALA A 85 16.17 16.20 13.13
N LEU A 86 15.48 15.12 12.70
CA LEU A 86 14.31 14.58 13.42
C LEU A 86 14.64 14.26 14.86
N LYS A 87 15.81 13.63 15.13
CA LYS A 87 16.25 13.25 16.47
C LYS A 87 16.62 14.44 17.35
N ARG A 88 17.07 15.56 16.77
CA ARG A 88 17.58 16.73 17.52
C ARG A 88 16.54 17.83 17.70
N LYS A 89 15.76 18.12 16.66
CA LYS A 89 14.84 19.27 16.64
C LYS A 89 13.51 19.02 17.33
N HIS A 90 13.09 17.74 17.44
CA HIS A 90 11.86 17.35 18.10
C HIS A 90 10.63 18.09 17.63
N TRP A 91 10.49 18.34 16.30
CA TRP A 91 9.26 18.91 15.76
C TRP A 91 8.05 18.08 16.20
N ARG A 92 7.02 18.74 16.65
CA ARG A 92 5.79 18.08 17.07
C ARG A 92 5.09 17.41 15.90
N ILE A 93 5.07 18.10 14.74
CA ILE A 93 4.51 17.57 13.49
C ILE A 93 5.52 17.79 12.36
N VAL A 94 5.71 16.75 11.54
CA VAL A 94 6.43 16.82 10.27
C VAL A 94 5.48 16.36 9.18
N ALA A 95 4.97 17.29 8.36
CA ALA A 95 4.04 17.01 7.27
C ALA A 95 4.79 16.66 5.97
N ASP A 96 4.16 15.87 5.10
CA ASP A 96 4.65 15.48 3.77
C ASP A 96 6.06 14.84 3.80
N TYR A 97 6.28 13.96 4.75
CA TYR A 97 7.56 13.28 4.91
C TYR A 97 7.73 12.15 3.89
N ILE A 98 8.81 12.17 3.10
CA ILE A 98 9.15 11.09 2.17
C ILE A 98 10.09 10.11 2.87
N ALA A 99 9.61 8.88 3.05
CA ALA A 99 10.36 7.77 3.62
C ALA A 99 10.91 6.90 2.49
N THR A 100 12.22 6.95 2.24
CA THR A 100 12.87 6.18 1.17
C THR A 100 13.96 5.28 1.73
N SER A 101 13.88 4.00 1.38
CA SER A 101 14.89 2.97 1.59
C SER A 101 15.13 2.20 0.29
N ALA A 102 16.01 1.20 0.28
CA ALA A 102 16.21 0.34 -0.88
C ALA A 102 14.94 -0.45 -1.28
N GLU A 103 14.09 -0.77 -0.32
CA GLU A 103 12.91 -1.63 -0.52
C GLU A 103 11.59 -0.85 -0.58
N ILE A 104 11.47 0.28 0.12
CA ILE A 104 10.23 1.04 0.28
C ILE A 104 10.50 2.51 0.01
N SER A 105 9.63 3.15 -0.80
CA SER A 105 9.62 4.60 -0.99
C SER A 105 8.18 5.08 -0.96
N ILE A 106 7.83 5.82 0.10
CA ILE A 106 6.46 6.33 0.30
C ILE A 106 6.47 7.78 0.80
N GLN A 107 5.45 8.51 0.43
CA GLN A 107 5.13 9.80 1.03
C GLN A 107 4.10 9.58 2.15
N LEU A 108 4.47 9.98 3.36
CA LEU A 108 3.60 9.98 4.54
C LEU A 108 2.85 11.32 4.63
N ASP A 109 1.60 11.26 5.04
CA ASP A 109 0.84 12.50 5.25
C ASP A 109 1.46 13.36 6.34
N ALA A 110 1.80 12.76 7.49
CA ALA A 110 2.58 13.41 8.53
C ALA A 110 3.22 12.40 9.50
N LEU A 111 4.19 12.91 10.25
CA LEU A 111 4.75 12.27 11.45
C LEU A 111 4.40 13.11 12.66
N GLU A 112 3.97 12.48 13.74
CA GLU A 112 3.69 13.13 15.02
C GLU A 112 4.65 12.64 16.09
N LEU A 113 5.35 13.56 16.75
CA LEU A 113 6.20 13.26 17.88
C LEU A 113 5.33 12.98 19.12
N THR A 114 5.56 11.85 19.78
CA THR A 114 4.81 11.45 20.96
C THR A 114 5.70 10.74 21.97
N SER A 115 5.25 10.64 23.22
CA SER A 115 5.93 9.91 24.29
C SER A 115 5.36 8.50 24.47
N GLY A 116 6.19 7.54 24.85
CA GLY A 116 5.75 6.20 25.23
C GLY A 116 5.01 6.18 26.58
N ASN A 117 4.08 5.24 26.74
CA ASN A 117 3.26 5.11 27.97
C ASN A 117 4.04 4.69 29.21
N SER A 118 5.21 4.05 29.07
CA SER A 118 5.96 3.45 30.17
C SER A 118 7.16 4.26 30.65
N ASP A 119 7.66 5.19 29.84
CA ASP A 119 8.78 6.05 30.19
C ASP A 119 8.60 7.41 29.52
N ARG A 120 8.35 8.45 30.33
CA ARG A 120 8.26 9.85 29.85
C ARG A 120 9.52 10.33 29.10
N LYS A 121 10.57 9.51 29.04
CA LYS A 121 11.85 9.83 28.39
C LYS A 121 11.99 9.26 26.96
N SER A 122 11.14 8.35 26.49
CA SER A 122 11.28 7.81 25.15
C SER A 122 10.32 8.47 24.17
N LEU A 123 10.77 9.55 23.53
CA LEU A 123 10.08 10.18 22.42
C LEU A 123 10.22 9.30 21.16
N PHE A 124 9.16 9.22 20.38
CA PHE A 124 9.19 8.57 19.07
C PHE A 124 8.23 9.26 18.10
N TYR A 125 8.56 9.17 16.80
CA TYR A 125 7.65 9.60 15.74
C TYR A 125 6.71 8.46 15.39
N ARG A 126 5.40 8.77 15.34
CA ARG A 126 4.37 7.87 14.82
C ARG A 126 3.83 8.38 13.49
N PRO A 127 3.48 7.50 12.54
CA PRO A 127 2.82 7.91 11.31
C PRO A 127 1.41 8.42 11.62
N LEU A 128 1.01 9.47 10.91
CA LEU A 128 -0.30 10.04 10.92
C LEU A 128 -0.84 10.02 9.48
N ARG A 129 -2.08 9.54 9.32
CA ARG A 129 -2.77 9.41 8.03
C ARG A 129 -4.11 10.12 8.07
N PHE A 130 -4.49 10.75 6.95
CA PHE A 130 -5.80 11.35 6.77
C PHE A 130 -6.69 10.41 5.95
N VAL A 131 -7.94 10.19 6.41
CA VAL A 131 -8.92 9.32 5.76
C VAL A 131 -10.27 10.04 5.73
N PRO A 132 -10.79 10.47 4.57
CA PRO A 132 -12.06 11.20 4.50
C PRO A 132 -13.26 10.41 5.03
N SER A 133 -13.22 9.09 4.96
CA SER A 133 -14.33 8.20 5.36
C SER A 133 -14.66 8.30 6.87
N GLU A 134 -15.95 8.27 7.19
CA GLU A 134 -16.44 8.23 8.57
C GLU A 134 -16.07 6.93 9.30
N LYS A 135 -15.99 5.82 8.57
CA LYS A 135 -15.68 4.49 9.12
C LYS A 135 -14.32 4.01 8.65
N LEU A 136 -13.44 3.73 9.59
CA LEU A 136 -12.15 3.15 9.31
C LEU A 136 -12.24 1.66 8.96
N THR A 137 -11.64 1.28 7.85
CA THR A 137 -11.55 -0.10 7.37
C THR A 137 -10.29 -0.79 7.89
N ILE A 138 -10.18 -2.09 7.66
CA ILE A 138 -8.93 -2.83 7.92
C ILE A 138 -7.82 -2.41 6.93
N ALA A 139 -8.18 -2.01 5.71
CA ALA A 139 -7.24 -1.51 4.72
C ALA A 139 -6.57 -0.21 5.19
N ASP A 140 -7.33 0.77 5.72
CA ASP A 140 -6.77 2.01 6.27
C ASP A 140 -5.76 1.74 7.39
N LYS A 141 -6.07 0.77 8.26
CA LYS A 141 -5.18 0.37 9.36
C LYS A 141 -3.93 -0.35 8.86
N LEU A 142 -4.03 -1.13 7.77
CA LEU A 142 -2.88 -1.80 7.15
C LEU A 142 -1.99 -0.81 6.39
N LEU A 143 -2.57 0.20 5.74
CA LEU A 143 -1.82 1.30 5.14
C LEU A 143 -1.03 2.07 6.19
N LEU A 144 -1.65 2.41 7.34
CA LEU A 144 -0.95 3.03 8.47
C LEU A 144 0.17 2.13 9.03
N ALA A 145 -0.02 0.81 9.04
CA ALA A 145 1.02 -0.12 9.45
C ALA A 145 2.17 -0.20 8.44
N PHE A 146 1.88 -0.04 7.16
CA PHE A 146 2.89 0.06 6.10
C PHE A 146 3.71 1.35 6.24
N ASP A 147 3.05 2.50 6.54
CA ASP A 147 3.72 3.75 6.89
C ASP A 147 4.70 3.56 8.06
N ALA A 148 4.26 2.83 9.10
CA ALA A 148 5.10 2.53 10.27
C ALA A 148 6.29 1.62 9.93
N LEU A 149 6.13 0.67 9.00
CA LEU A 149 7.25 -0.12 8.48
C LEU A 149 8.28 0.75 7.79
N ALA A 150 7.84 1.64 6.88
CA ALA A 150 8.73 2.55 6.18
C ALA A 150 9.51 3.45 7.16
N ILE A 151 8.85 4.00 8.17
CA ILE A 151 9.51 4.80 9.20
C ILE A 151 10.48 3.96 10.03
N SER A 152 10.15 2.71 10.35
CA SER A 152 11.02 1.85 11.14
C SER A 152 12.33 1.51 10.43
N THR A 153 12.33 1.42 9.10
CA THR A 153 13.56 1.19 8.31
C THR A 153 14.50 2.40 8.32
N ILE A 154 13.96 3.61 8.45
CA ILE A 154 14.70 4.86 8.39
C ILE A 154 15.19 5.30 9.79
N ILE A 155 14.27 5.32 10.77
CA ILE A 155 14.55 5.79 12.13
C ILE A 155 15.20 4.68 12.98
N GLY A 156 15.09 3.40 12.57
CA GLY A 156 15.59 2.23 13.29
C GLY A 156 14.70 1.80 14.47
N LYS A 157 13.55 2.43 14.67
CA LYS A 157 12.62 2.12 15.77
C LYS A 157 11.19 2.02 15.26
N THR A 158 10.53 0.91 15.56
CA THR A 158 9.14 0.70 15.19
C THR A 158 8.20 1.43 16.16
N PRO A 159 7.32 2.32 15.68
CA PRO A 159 6.34 2.99 16.53
C PRO A 159 5.31 1.98 17.06
N PRO A 160 4.93 2.02 18.36
CA PRO A 160 3.95 1.11 18.94
C PRO A 160 2.52 1.36 18.46
N ASN A 161 2.24 2.57 18.02
CA ASN A 161 0.95 3.00 17.48
C ASN A 161 1.14 4.00 16.35
N GLY A 162 0.08 4.19 15.56
CA GLY A 162 -0.06 5.26 14.60
C GLY A 162 -1.37 6.00 14.84
N LYS A 163 -1.62 7.07 14.10
CA LYS A 163 -2.80 7.92 14.24
C LYS A 163 -3.51 8.06 12.90
N ILE A 164 -4.82 7.91 12.90
CA ILE A 164 -5.65 8.23 11.74
C ILE A 164 -6.56 9.39 12.12
N ILE A 165 -6.57 10.43 11.31
CA ILE A 165 -7.55 11.52 11.39
C ILE A 165 -8.58 11.26 10.30
N HIS A 166 -9.86 11.13 10.69
CA HIS A 166 -10.89 10.66 9.77
C HIS A 166 -12.24 11.35 9.91
N GLY A 167 -13.04 11.24 8.85
CA GLY A 167 -14.41 11.73 8.78
C GLY A 167 -14.51 13.26 8.73
N CYS A 168 -15.66 13.79 8.37
CA CYS A 168 -15.89 15.21 8.17
C CYS A 168 -15.57 16.09 9.41
N LYS A 169 -15.57 15.51 10.61
CA LYS A 169 -15.22 16.18 11.87
C LYS A 169 -13.73 16.03 12.25
N TYR A 170 -12.89 15.48 11.40
CA TYR A 170 -11.45 15.25 11.67
C TYR A 170 -11.18 14.56 13.01
N ARG A 171 -11.96 13.50 13.32
CA ARG A 171 -11.77 12.72 14.54
C ARG A 171 -10.45 11.97 14.51
N ALA A 172 -9.76 11.94 15.63
CA ALA A 172 -8.49 11.24 15.78
C ALA A 172 -8.70 9.85 16.37
N ALA A 173 -8.17 8.83 15.72
CA ALA A 173 -8.12 7.45 16.20
C ALA A 173 -6.67 7.00 16.34
N VAL A 174 -6.26 6.58 17.55
CA VAL A 174 -4.96 5.97 17.79
C VAL A 174 -5.07 4.46 17.58
N ILE A 175 -4.25 3.94 16.68
CA ILE A 175 -4.29 2.54 16.25
C ILE A 175 -3.05 1.80 16.77
N PRO A 176 -3.21 0.76 17.61
CA PRO A 176 -2.11 -0.11 18.00
C PRO A 176 -1.56 -0.88 16.80
N LEU A 177 -0.25 -0.84 16.60
CA LEU A 177 0.40 -1.40 15.40
C LEU A 177 0.98 -2.80 15.60
N SER A 178 1.10 -3.30 16.82
CA SER A 178 1.78 -4.57 17.14
C SER A 178 1.34 -5.76 16.29
N LYS A 179 0.02 -5.96 16.12
CA LYS A 179 -0.55 -7.04 15.30
C LYS A 179 -0.62 -6.71 13.81
N LEU A 180 -0.68 -5.42 13.46
CA LEU A 180 -0.84 -4.96 12.08
C LEU A 180 0.49 -4.95 11.33
N ILE A 181 1.59 -4.64 11.99
CA ILE A 181 2.93 -4.65 11.38
C ILE A 181 3.31 -6.04 10.86
N GLY A 182 3.01 -7.10 11.62
CA GLY A 182 3.24 -8.47 11.15
C GLY A 182 2.45 -8.78 9.88
N LYS A 183 1.18 -8.35 9.81
CA LYS A 183 0.35 -8.51 8.61
C LYS A 183 0.88 -7.69 7.43
N ALA A 184 1.28 -6.44 7.67
CA ALA A 184 1.85 -5.59 6.63
C ALA A 184 3.15 -6.19 6.07
N ARG A 185 4.05 -6.73 6.92
CA ARG A 185 5.26 -7.46 6.47
C ARG A 185 4.91 -8.69 5.62
N THR A 186 3.92 -9.46 6.01
CA THR A 186 3.46 -10.61 5.21
C THR A 186 2.97 -10.17 3.83
N ILE A 187 2.24 -9.05 3.75
CA ILE A 187 1.78 -8.49 2.48
C ILE A 187 2.97 -8.01 1.64
N VAL A 188 3.93 -7.30 2.21
CA VAL A 188 5.16 -6.88 1.53
C VAL A 188 5.90 -8.10 0.95
N GLY A 189 6.03 -9.19 1.74
CA GLY A 189 6.62 -10.43 1.26
C GLY A 189 5.86 -11.07 0.10
N LYS A 190 4.52 -11.07 0.13
CA LYS A 190 3.70 -11.55 -0.99
C LYS A 190 3.86 -10.70 -2.24
N ILE A 191 3.87 -9.36 -2.09
CA ILE A 191 4.11 -8.46 -3.21
C ILE A 191 5.50 -8.73 -3.82
N ALA A 192 6.52 -8.92 -3.00
CA ALA A 192 7.87 -9.25 -3.47
C ALA A 192 7.92 -10.59 -4.22
N ALA A 193 7.20 -11.62 -3.74
CA ALA A 193 7.07 -12.90 -4.44
C ALA A 193 6.37 -12.73 -5.80
N HIS A 194 5.24 -12.01 -5.84
CA HIS A 194 4.54 -11.73 -7.10
C HIS A 194 5.38 -10.91 -8.08
N ARG A 195 6.31 -10.07 -7.59
CA ARG A 195 7.26 -9.35 -8.46
C ARG A 195 8.19 -10.30 -9.21
N ALA A 196 8.64 -11.35 -8.55
CA ALA A 196 9.55 -12.33 -9.13
C ALA A 196 8.88 -13.23 -10.19
N GLU A 197 7.56 -13.38 -10.15
CA GLU A 197 6.80 -14.15 -11.12
C GLU A 197 6.74 -13.44 -12.48
N ALA A 198 6.97 -14.17 -13.58
CA ALA A 198 6.94 -13.60 -14.93
C ALA A 198 5.52 -13.19 -15.37
N THR A 199 4.51 -13.95 -14.94
CA THR A 199 3.11 -13.74 -15.34
C THR A 199 2.28 -13.17 -14.18
N PRO A 200 1.35 -12.24 -14.47
CA PRO A 200 0.41 -11.80 -13.45
C PRO A 200 -0.51 -12.94 -13.03
N PRO A 201 -0.97 -12.96 -11.76
CA PRO A 201 -2.00 -13.89 -11.33
C PRO A 201 -3.26 -13.68 -12.16
N LEU A 202 -4.01 -14.79 -12.37
CA LEU A 202 -5.28 -14.71 -13.10
C LEU A 202 -6.23 -13.72 -12.38
N PRO A 203 -6.85 -12.81 -13.15
CA PRO A 203 -7.79 -11.88 -12.56
C PRO A 203 -9.02 -12.61 -12.01
N VAL A 204 -9.40 -12.26 -10.78
CA VAL A 204 -10.67 -12.65 -10.16
C VAL A 204 -11.49 -11.39 -9.95
N LEU A 205 -12.64 -11.30 -10.60
CA LEU A 205 -13.50 -10.12 -10.48
C LEU A 205 -14.03 -10.01 -9.04
N ASN A 206 -14.01 -8.79 -8.53
CA ASN A 206 -14.46 -8.48 -7.17
C ASN A 206 -15.14 -7.10 -7.13
N LYS A 207 -15.60 -6.70 -5.93
CA LYS A 207 -16.30 -5.41 -5.74
C LYS A 207 -15.48 -4.17 -6.13
N HIS A 208 -14.16 -4.25 -6.13
CA HIS A 208 -13.27 -3.12 -6.48
C HIS A 208 -13.14 -2.95 -8.00
N CYS A 209 -13.56 -3.95 -8.80
CA CYS A 209 -13.46 -3.88 -10.25
C CYS A 209 -14.39 -2.83 -10.88
N VAL A 210 -15.41 -2.36 -10.19
CA VAL A 210 -16.36 -1.36 -10.72
C VAL A 210 -15.68 -0.05 -11.09
N GLY A 211 -14.76 0.41 -10.26
CA GLY A 211 -13.97 1.64 -10.48
C GLY A 211 -12.50 1.37 -10.83
N CYS A 212 -12.16 0.15 -11.22
CA CYS A 212 -10.78 -0.21 -11.50
C CYS A 212 -10.37 0.18 -12.93
N GLU A 213 -9.24 0.81 -13.08
CA GLU A 213 -8.63 1.23 -14.36
C GLU A 213 -8.29 0.04 -15.28
N PHE A 214 -8.03 -1.14 -14.71
CA PHE A 214 -7.75 -2.38 -15.46
C PHE A 214 -8.99 -3.25 -15.70
N ARG A 215 -10.19 -2.73 -15.43
CA ARG A 215 -11.44 -3.52 -15.51
C ARG A 215 -11.66 -4.16 -16.87
N SER A 216 -11.47 -3.41 -17.95
CA SER A 216 -11.69 -3.90 -19.31
C SER A 216 -10.75 -5.06 -19.64
N HIS A 217 -9.46 -4.86 -19.37
CA HIS A 217 -8.43 -5.89 -19.56
C HIS A 217 -8.73 -7.18 -18.76
N CYS A 218 -9.01 -7.04 -17.46
CA CYS A 218 -9.33 -8.19 -16.62
C CYS A 218 -10.61 -8.91 -17.05
N ARG A 219 -11.66 -8.15 -17.45
CA ARG A 219 -12.92 -8.72 -17.91
C ARG A 219 -12.75 -9.53 -19.19
N GLU A 220 -11.95 -9.07 -20.13
CA GLU A 220 -11.65 -9.80 -21.35
C GLU A 220 -11.00 -11.17 -21.06
N ILE A 221 -9.98 -11.21 -20.21
CA ILE A 221 -9.32 -12.45 -19.81
C ILE A 221 -10.29 -13.42 -19.13
N VAL A 222 -11.14 -12.91 -18.23
CA VAL A 222 -12.11 -13.71 -17.47
C VAL A 222 -13.21 -14.26 -18.40
N LEU A 223 -13.66 -13.48 -19.40
CA LEU A 223 -14.61 -13.93 -20.41
C LEU A 223 -14.02 -15.02 -21.32
N GLN A 224 -12.79 -14.86 -21.79
CA GLN A 224 -12.11 -15.87 -22.61
C GLN A 224 -11.92 -17.22 -21.88
N LYS A 225 -11.83 -17.18 -20.54
CA LYS A 225 -11.64 -18.38 -19.70
C LYS A 225 -12.92 -18.94 -19.12
N ASP A 226 -14.06 -18.33 -19.39
CA ASP A 226 -15.37 -18.69 -18.81
C ASP A 226 -15.28 -18.84 -17.27
N ASP A 227 -14.66 -17.86 -16.61
CA ASP A 227 -14.36 -17.92 -15.19
C ASP A 227 -15.59 -17.64 -14.33
N LEU A 228 -15.73 -18.42 -13.25
CA LEU A 228 -16.86 -18.31 -12.32
C LEU A 228 -17.00 -16.94 -11.64
N SER A 229 -15.93 -16.13 -11.62
CA SER A 229 -16.00 -14.76 -11.08
C SER A 229 -16.85 -13.79 -11.90
N LEU A 230 -17.31 -14.20 -13.09
CA LEU A 230 -18.35 -13.48 -13.86
C LEU A 230 -19.71 -13.50 -13.17
N LEU A 231 -19.97 -14.47 -12.31
CA LEU A 231 -21.25 -14.61 -11.62
C LEU A 231 -21.32 -13.64 -10.42
N PRO A 232 -22.33 -12.77 -10.33
CA PRO A 232 -22.40 -11.70 -9.32
C PRO A 232 -22.36 -12.16 -7.86
N THR A 233 -22.76 -13.41 -7.60
CA THR A 233 -22.85 -13.99 -6.25
C THR A 233 -21.59 -14.73 -5.82
N ILE A 234 -20.64 -14.98 -6.73
CA ILE A 234 -19.42 -15.73 -6.42
C ILE A 234 -18.33 -14.75 -6.02
N THR A 235 -17.86 -14.88 -4.77
CA THR A 235 -16.74 -14.10 -4.25
C THR A 235 -15.45 -14.90 -4.32
N ALA A 236 -14.30 -14.22 -4.30
CA ALA A 236 -12.98 -14.85 -4.28
C ALA A 236 -12.83 -15.91 -3.15
N LYS A 237 -13.55 -15.76 -2.04
CA LYS A 237 -13.56 -16.76 -0.95
C LYS A 237 -14.22 -18.08 -1.34
N VAL A 238 -15.18 -18.04 -2.26
CA VAL A 238 -15.89 -19.23 -2.75
C VAL A 238 -15.10 -19.93 -3.85
N LEU A 239 -14.32 -19.18 -4.64
CA LEU A 239 -13.52 -19.70 -5.75
C LEU A 239 -12.29 -20.49 -5.30
N LEU A 240 -11.64 -20.08 -4.22
CA LEU A 240 -10.42 -20.74 -3.71
C LEU A 240 -10.62 -22.23 -3.35
N PRO A 241 -11.70 -22.68 -2.71
CA PRO A 241 -11.98 -24.13 -2.53
C PRO A 241 -12.51 -24.82 -3.79
N ALA A 242 -13.17 -24.10 -4.71
CA ALA A 242 -13.79 -24.69 -5.90
C ALA A 242 -12.75 -25.04 -7.01
N SER A 243 -11.63 -24.36 -7.09
CA SER A 243 -10.55 -24.70 -8.03
C SER A 243 -9.91 -26.06 -7.79
N LEU A 244 -10.05 -26.62 -6.57
CA LEU A 244 -9.62 -27.97 -6.21
C LEU A 244 -10.66 -29.05 -6.58
N SER A 245 -11.91 -28.69 -6.87
CA SER A 245 -13.00 -29.63 -7.11
C SER A 245 -13.45 -29.75 -8.57
N VAL A 246 -13.08 -28.81 -9.45
CA VAL A 246 -13.49 -28.83 -10.87
C VAL A 246 -12.77 -29.92 -11.66
N SER A 247 -11.57 -30.36 -11.26
CA SER A 247 -10.93 -31.54 -11.85
C SER A 247 -11.66 -32.85 -11.53
N ALA A 248 -12.39 -32.94 -10.42
CA ALA A 248 -13.15 -34.10 -10.02
C ALA A 248 -14.53 -34.19 -10.73
N PHE A 249 -15.08 -33.06 -11.17
CA PHE A 249 -16.41 -33.05 -11.81
C PHE A 249 -16.38 -33.45 -13.27
N ARG A 250 -15.26 -33.22 -13.99
CA ARG A 250 -15.09 -33.64 -15.39
C ARG A 250 -14.94 -35.16 -15.58
N SER A 251 -14.51 -35.89 -14.56
CA SER A 251 -14.35 -37.35 -14.64
C SER A 251 -15.66 -38.13 -14.50
N ASN A 252 -16.72 -37.54 -13.93
CA ASN A 252 -18.01 -38.23 -13.72
C ASN A 252 -19.03 -38.03 -14.85
N PHE A 253 -18.81 -37.09 -15.78
CA PHE A 253 -19.75 -36.86 -16.89
C PHE A 253 -19.44 -37.67 -18.16
N SER A 254 -18.30 -38.37 -18.21
CA SER A 254 -17.87 -39.17 -19.36
C SER A 254 -18.17 -40.69 -19.21
N ARG A 255 -18.95 -41.08 -18.17
CA ARG A 255 -19.28 -42.50 -17.96
C ARG A 255 -20.79 -42.82 -18.07
N SER A 256 -21.55 -41.95 -18.70
CA SER A 256 -22.97 -42.28 -18.99
C SER A 256 -23.26 -42.00 -20.47
N ARG A 257 -22.80 -42.92 -21.32
CA ARG A 257 -23.39 -43.28 -22.62
C ARG A 257 -22.95 -44.71 -22.97
#